data_41b9b898ebf9b55ec82b2bfcc3c743c4
#
_entry.id   41b9b898ebf9b55ec82b2bfcc3c743c4
#
_cell.length_a   1.000
_cell.length_b   1.000
_cell.length_c   1.000
_cell.angle_alpha   90.00
_cell.angle_beta   90.00
_cell.angle_gamma   90.00
#
_symmetry.space_group_name_H-M   'P 1'
#
loop_
_entity.id
_entity.type
_entity.pdbx_description
1 polymer ?
#
loop_
_entity_poly.entity_id
_entity_poly.type
_entity_poly.pdbx_seq_one_letter_code
_entity_poly.pdbx_strand_id
1 'polypeptide(L)'
;IIEICEDIEKICPEAFVFSYSNPMQRICHALNTRFPNLKISGLCHEIASMTRQLPSLMETDIDNIEFEAGGLNHLSILLKAKYKDSNKDGYPSINKNFEDYYSDLVNDHEGFFSNPGAERGLFFELFKRYGYLPITTDSHLGEYLSWAYSVADHDGILDFYNKYKKRCLFFFSNDGYEKFFDMSHPKPHERAIPIIESIVADLNMLEHAVNIRNNNFIECLPKDIVVEVPAIINKTGIHGRKLENYPESFGSLLNSQVGTIQLTTKAILNKSKETAIHALLADPLVENPNSVTSLIDTMIEFQKEYLGYLK
;
A
#
# COMPACT_ATOMS: atom_id res chain seq x y z
N ILE A 1 -16.24 -9.22 -2.89
CA ILE A 1 -14.97 -9.81 -3.39
C ILE A 1 -14.89 -11.30 -3.07
N ILE A 2 -15.25 -11.76 -1.84
CA ILE A 2 -15.23 -13.19 -1.49
C ILE A 2 -16.10 -14.00 -2.46
N GLU A 3 -17.34 -13.60 -2.71
CA GLU A 3 -18.26 -14.26 -3.66
C GLU A 3 -17.65 -14.38 -5.08
N ILE A 4 -16.98 -13.30 -5.54
CA ILE A 4 -16.27 -13.33 -6.83
C ILE A 4 -15.16 -14.40 -6.81
N CYS A 5 -14.38 -14.48 -5.73
CA CYS A 5 -13.33 -15.50 -5.61
C CYS A 5 -13.90 -16.92 -5.47
N GLU A 6 -15.08 -17.10 -4.87
CA GLU A 6 -15.79 -18.38 -4.85
C GLU A 6 -16.18 -18.84 -6.26
N ASP A 7 -16.61 -17.93 -7.11
CA ASP A 7 -16.90 -18.23 -8.51
C ASP A 7 -15.63 -18.53 -9.32
N ILE A 8 -14.55 -17.75 -9.10
CA ILE A 8 -13.24 -18.01 -9.73
C ILE A 8 -12.72 -19.39 -9.34
N GLU A 9 -12.77 -19.75 -8.05
CA GLU A 9 -12.32 -21.08 -7.57
C GLU A 9 -13.05 -22.24 -8.26
N LYS A 10 -14.34 -22.07 -8.56
CA LYS A 10 -15.17 -23.09 -9.23
C LYS A 10 -14.98 -23.13 -10.75
N ILE A 11 -14.86 -21.96 -11.39
CA ILE A 11 -14.95 -21.82 -12.85
C ILE A 11 -13.56 -21.82 -13.50
N CYS A 12 -12.60 -21.12 -12.88
CA CYS A 12 -11.25 -20.90 -13.41
C CYS A 12 -10.18 -20.87 -12.31
N PRO A 13 -9.96 -21.98 -11.57
CA PRO A 13 -9.08 -22.00 -10.40
C PRO A 13 -7.61 -21.65 -10.70
N GLU A 14 -7.20 -21.74 -11.96
CA GLU A 14 -5.84 -21.38 -12.39
C GLU A 14 -5.67 -19.89 -12.75
N ALA A 15 -6.73 -19.10 -12.69
CA ALA A 15 -6.66 -17.67 -13.01
C ALA A 15 -5.81 -16.91 -11.99
N PHE A 16 -5.10 -15.88 -12.47
CA PHE A 16 -4.47 -14.89 -11.62
C PHE A 16 -5.50 -13.81 -11.23
N VAL A 17 -5.56 -13.50 -9.95
CA VAL A 17 -6.46 -12.48 -9.40
C VAL A 17 -5.65 -11.30 -8.90
N PHE A 18 -5.81 -10.15 -9.53
CA PHE A 18 -5.16 -8.90 -9.11
C PHE A 18 -6.17 -8.00 -8.42
N SER A 19 -5.89 -7.63 -7.17
CA SER A 19 -6.73 -6.72 -6.40
C SER A 19 -6.09 -5.33 -6.31
N TYR A 20 -6.83 -4.31 -6.70
CA TYR A 20 -6.50 -2.89 -6.47
C TYR A 20 -7.38 -2.26 -5.38
N SER A 21 -8.22 -3.08 -4.73
CA SER A 21 -9.17 -2.59 -3.73
C SER A 21 -8.50 -2.31 -2.39
N ASN A 22 -8.95 -1.24 -1.71
CA ASN A 22 -8.52 -0.88 -0.37
C ASN A 22 -9.65 -1.14 0.67
N PRO A 23 -9.27 -1.47 1.90
CA PRO A 23 -7.91 -1.59 2.48
C PRO A 23 -7.21 -2.88 2.01
N MET A 24 -6.21 -2.72 1.12
CA MET A 24 -5.58 -3.82 0.38
C MET A 24 -5.03 -4.91 1.29
N GLN A 25 -4.32 -4.52 2.34
CA GLN A 25 -3.72 -5.44 3.30
C GLN A 25 -4.75 -6.42 3.89
N ARG A 26 -5.90 -5.91 4.34
CA ARG A 26 -6.96 -6.71 4.96
C ARG A 26 -7.71 -7.56 3.94
N ILE A 27 -7.98 -6.99 2.76
CA ILE A 27 -8.64 -7.71 1.65
C ILE A 27 -7.77 -8.87 1.19
N CYS A 28 -6.51 -8.64 0.84
CA CYS A 28 -5.62 -9.68 0.38
C CYS A 28 -5.38 -10.76 1.43
N HIS A 29 -5.27 -10.38 2.73
CA HIS A 29 -5.13 -11.35 3.81
C HIS A 29 -6.38 -12.23 3.95
N ALA A 30 -7.58 -11.65 3.90
CA ALA A 30 -8.83 -12.40 3.97
C ALA A 30 -8.98 -13.37 2.79
N LEU A 31 -8.69 -12.90 1.57
CA LEU A 31 -8.76 -13.71 0.36
C LEU A 31 -7.74 -14.86 0.37
N ASN A 32 -6.48 -14.58 0.70
CA ASN A 32 -5.43 -15.60 0.78
C ASN A 32 -5.70 -16.62 1.91
N THR A 33 -6.41 -16.22 2.98
CA THR A 33 -6.81 -17.13 4.06
C THR A 33 -7.95 -18.03 3.63
N ARG A 34 -8.96 -17.49 2.94
CA ARG A 34 -10.15 -18.24 2.49
C ARG A 34 -9.88 -19.12 1.28
N PHE A 35 -9.01 -18.66 0.37
CA PHE A 35 -8.70 -19.30 -0.90
C PHE A 35 -7.19 -19.55 -1.07
N PRO A 36 -6.60 -20.47 -0.29
CA PRO A 36 -5.14 -20.66 -0.26
C PRO A 36 -4.55 -21.18 -1.57
N ASN A 37 -5.37 -21.72 -2.46
CA ASN A 37 -4.94 -22.29 -3.75
C ASN A 37 -5.11 -21.30 -4.92
N LEU A 38 -5.86 -20.21 -4.76
CA LEU A 38 -5.98 -19.20 -5.81
C LEU A 38 -4.71 -18.32 -5.87
N LYS A 39 -4.37 -17.91 -7.08
CA LYS A 39 -3.19 -17.06 -7.36
C LYS A 39 -3.57 -15.58 -7.15
N ILE A 40 -3.69 -15.15 -5.89
CA ILE A 40 -4.15 -13.81 -5.51
C ILE A 40 -2.97 -12.91 -5.16
N SER A 41 -2.93 -11.72 -5.75
CA SER A 41 -1.97 -10.67 -5.44
C SER A 41 -2.64 -9.30 -5.41
N GLY A 42 -2.25 -8.46 -4.44
CA GLY A 42 -2.60 -7.04 -4.44
C GLY A 42 -1.56 -6.23 -5.21
N LEU A 43 -1.99 -5.20 -5.91
CA LEU A 43 -1.12 -4.30 -6.65
C LEU A 43 -1.36 -2.86 -6.22
N CYS A 44 -0.29 -2.18 -5.80
CA CYS A 44 -0.28 -0.77 -5.43
C CYS A 44 0.82 -0.04 -6.19
N HIS A 45 0.58 1.21 -6.57
CA HIS A 45 1.54 2.01 -7.34
C HIS A 45 2.54 2.78 -6.47
N GLU A 46 2.40 2.75 -5.13
CA GLU A 46 3.21 3.59 -4.23
C GLU A 46 4.71 3.28 -4.32
N ILE A 47 5.14 2.03 -4.19
CA ILE A 47 6.56 1.67 -4.33
C ILE A 47 7.06 1.94 -5.75
N ALA A 48 6.23 1.69 -6.77
CA ALA A 48 6.60 2.01 -8.15
C ALA A 48 6.82 3.51 -8.36
N SER A 49 6.21 4.38 -7.54
CA SER A 49 6.42 5.83 -7.61
C SER A 49 7.87 6.24 -7.29
N MET A 50 8.64 5.41 -6.58
CA MET A 50 10.06 5.64 -6.31
C MET A 50 10.89 5.79 -7.60
N THR A 51 10.47 5.16 -8.70
CA THR A 51 11.13 5.33 -10.01
C THR A 51 11.12 6.77 -10.51
N ARG A 52 10.20 7.62 -10.00
CA ARG A 52 10.11 9.04 -10.33
C ARG A 52 10.82 9.95 -9.32
N GLN A 53 10.90 9.51 -8.06
CA GLN A 53 11.44 10.30 -6.96
C GLN A 53 12.96 10.12 -6.82
N LEU A 54 13.43 8.86 -6.90
CA LEU A 54 14.84 8.52 -6.69
C LEU A 54 15.80 9.21 -7.68
N PRO A 55 15.47 9.42 -8.97
CA PRO A 55 16.36 10.17 -9.87
C PRO A 55 16.75 11.55 -9.36
N SER A 56 15.80 12.31 -8.86
CA SER A 56 16.07 13.63 -8.27
C SER A 56 16.79 13.54 -6.93
N LEU A 57 16.36 12.62 -6.05
CA LEU A 57 16.98 12.41 -4.74
C LEU A 57 18.42 11.91 -4.83
N MET A 58 18.76 11.16 -5.88
CA MET A 58 20.08 10.56 -6.09
C MET A 58 20.91 11.30 -7.16
N GLU A 59 20.37 12.35 -7.77
CA GLU A 59 21.05 13.15 -8.83
C GLU A 59 21.57 12.26 -9.98
N THR A 60 20.77 11.28 -10.44
CA THR A 60 21.15 10.34 -11.52
C THR A 60 19.92 9.79 -12.24
N ASP A 61 20.09 9.20 -13.42
CA ASP A 61 19.01 8.58 -14.17
C ASP A 61 18.49 7.29 -13.49
N ILE A 62 17.20 6.98 -13.67
CA ILE A 62 16.58 5.77 -13.11
C ILE A 62 17.28 4.48 -13.57
N ASP A 63 17.82 4.48 -14.79
CA ASP A 63 18.54 3.33 -15.33
C ASP A 63 19.82 3.02 -14.54
N ASN A 64 20.39 3.99 -13.83
CA ASN A 64 21.54 3.84 -12.95
C ASN A 64 21.15 3.51 -11.50
N ILE A 65 19.87 3.37 -11.19
CA ILE A 65 19.40 3.11 -9.82
C ILE A 65 18.94 1.66 -9.68
N GLU A 66 19.43 0.98 -8.64
CA GLU A 66 18.87 -0.24 -8.10
C GLU A 66 18.29 0.06 -6.72
N PHE A 67 17.04 -0.36 -6.47
CA PHE A 67 16.43 -0.17 -5.15
C PHE A 67 15.58 -1.36 -4.73
N GLU A 68 15.44 -1.52 -3.41
CA GLU A 68 14.55 -2.47 -2.75
C GLU A 68 13.70 -1.75 -1.71
N ALA A 69 12.41 -1.99 -1.74
CA ALA A 69 11.46 -1.43 -0.78
C ALA A 69 10.43 -2.49 -0.39
N GLY A 70 9.80 -2.33 0.76
CA GLY A 70 8.70 -3.18 1.19
C GLY A 70 8.29 -2.99 2.64
N GLY A 71 7.25 -3.74 3.02
CA GLY A 71 6.60 -3.65 4.33
C GLY A 71 5.20 -4.24 4.29
N LEU A 72 4.25 -3.54 4.90
CA LEU A 72 2.82 -3.70 4.67
C LEU A 72 2.35 -2.65 3.66
N ASN A 73 1.32 -2.94 2.89
CA ASN A 73 0.77 -1.95 1.96
C ASN A 73 0.42 -0.65 2.70
N HIS A 74 0.87 0.49 2.19
CA HIS A 74 0.80 1.82 2.78
C HIS A 74 1.66 2.02 4.06
N LEU A 75 2.39 1.00 4.50
CA LEU A 75 3.37 1.11 5.58
C LEU A 75 4.66 0.38 5.16
N SER A 76 5.28 0.89 4.10
CA SER A 76 6.50 0.37 3.49
C SER A 76 7.62 1.40 3.54
N ILE A 77 8.86 0.92 3.49
CA ILE A 77 10.07 1.76 3.48
C ILE A 77 11.00 1.37 2.33
N LEU A 78 11.78 2.34 1.87
CA LEU A 78 12.93 2.11 1.01
C LEU A 78 14.05 1.50 1.85
N LEU A 79 14.41 0.23 1.59
CA LEU A 79 15.44 -0.46 2.35
C LEU A 79 16.83 -0.20 1.80
N LYS A 80 16.94 -0.18 0.48
CA LYS A 80 18.21 0.00 -0.23
C LYS A 80 17.98 0.84 -1.47
N ALA A 81 18.92 1.72 -1.75
CA ALA A 81 19.08 2.40 -3.02
C ALA A 81 20.57 2.46 -3.33
N LYS A 82 20.97 2.09 -4.55
CA LYS A 82 22.35 2.04 -4.98
C LYS A 82 22.53 2.55 -6.39
N TYR A 83 23.69 3.13 -6.67
CA TYR A 83 24.13 3.42 -8.02
C TYR A 83 24.66 2.13 -8.68
N LYS A 84 24.11 1.73 -9.83
CA LYS A 84 24.52 0.50 -10.54
C LYS A 84 25.96 0.57 -11.05
N ASP A 85 26.39 1.74 -11.54
CA ASP A 85 27.71 1.98 -12.13
C ASP A 85 28.84 1.84 -11.11
N SER A 86 28.63 2.28 -9.88
CA SER A 86 29.65 2.36 -8.83
C SER A 86 29.39 1.41 -7.65
N ASN A 87 28.22 0.78 -7.60
CA ASN A 87 27.72 0.00 -6.47
C ASN A 87 27.73 0.76 -5.12
N LYS A 88 27.76 2.10 -5.17
CA LYS A 88 27.73 2.95 -3.97
C LYS A 88 26.32 3.04 -3.41
N ASP A 89 26.24 3.20 -2.09
CA ASP A 89 24.98 3.48 -1.39
C ASP A 89 24.42 4.85 -1.82
N GLY A 90 23.10 4.89 -2.09
CA GLY A 90 22.38 6.09 -2.48
C GLY A 90 21.86 6.91 -1.29
N TYR A 91 21.79 6.33 -0.10
CA TYR A 91 21.26 7.02 1.07
C TYR A 91 21.99 8.31 1.45
N PRO A 92 23.32 8.44 1.30
CA PRO A 92 23.99 9.74 1.50
C PRO A 92 23.43 10.86 0.62
N SER A 93 23.12 10.57 -0.65
CA SER A 93 22.50 11.55 -1.56
C SER A 93 21.04 11.82 -1.20
N ILE A 94 20.28 10.76 -0.87
CA ILE A 94 18.89 10.90 -0.42
C ILE A 94 18.83 11.80 0.83
N ASN A 95 19.66 11.57 1.84
CA ASN A 95 19.71 12.38 3.06
C ASN A 95 20.09 13.84 2.80
N LYS A 96 20.97 14.08 1.83
CA LYS A 96 21.38 15.45 1.45
C LYS A 96 20.25 16.22 0.76
N ASN A 97 19.52 15.55 -0.14
CA ASN A 97 18.62 16.22 -1.06
C ASN A 97 17.13 16.14 -0.64
N PHE A 98 16.84 15.39 0.39
CA PHE A 98 15.48 15.02 0.80
C PHE A 98 14.61 16.23 1.20
N GLU A 99 15.12 17.13 2.07
CA GLU A 99 14.33 18.28 2.53
C GLU A 99 14.04 19.25 1.38
N ASP A 100 15.05 19.58 0.57
CA ASP A 100 14.92 20.47 -0.58
C ASP A 100 13.96 19.88 -1.62
N TYR A 101 14.12 18.61 -1.95
CA TYR A 101 13.25 17.93 -2.93
C TYR A 101 11.77 18.02 -2.57
N TYR A 102 11.39 17.68 -1.35
CA TYR A 102 9.98 17.72 -0.94
C TYR A 102 9.48 19.14 -0.67
N SER A 103 10.33 20.10 -0.27
CA SER A 103 9.96 21.50 -0.12
C SER A 103 9.69 22.18 -1.46
N ASP A 104 10.49 21.88 -2.49
CA ASP A 104 10.29 22.42 -3.84
C ASP A 104 8.99 21.91 -4.46
N LEU A 105 8.63 20.66 -4.20
CA LEU A 105 7.37 20.07 -4.67
C LEU A 105 6.12 20.74 -4.06
N VAL A 106 6.22 21.38 -2.89
CA VAL A 106 5.11 22.17 -2.30
C VAL A 106 4.75 23.36 -3.20
N ASN A 107 5.71 23.90 -3.91
CA ASN A 107 5.55 25.07 -4.78
C ASN A 107 5.08 24.72 -6.21
N ASP A 108 5.11 23.44 -6.59
CA ASP A 108 4.63 22.98 -7.90
C ASP A 108 3.13 22.68 -7.88
N HIS A 109 2.31 23.72 -8.10
CA HIS A 109 0.84 23.66 -8.02
C HIS A 109 0.16 23.01 -9.23
N GLU A 110 0.87 22.59 -10.25
CA GLU A 110 0.29 22.04 -11.50
C GLU A 110 0.06 20.52 -11.50
N GLY A 111 0.41 19.83 -10.44
CA GLY A 111 0.21 18.38 -10.30
C GLY A 111 -1.26 17.95 -10.37
N PHE A 112 -1.55 16.94 -11.21
CA PHE A 112 -2.93 16.47 -11.46
C PHE A 112 -3.61 15.87 -10.22
N PHE A 113 -2.89 15.28 -9.25
CA PHE A 113 -3.50 14.58 -8.12
C PHE A 113 -3.29 15.20 -6.74
N SER A 114 -2.20 15.89 -6.51
CA SER A 114 -1.92 16.58 -5.24
C SER A 114 -0.69 17.42 -5.39
N ASN A 115 -0.46 18.31 -4.44
CA ASN A 115 0.84 18.88 -4.22
C ASN A 115 1.76 17.76 -3.67
N PRO A 116 2.79 17.29 -4.40
CA PRO A 116 3.63 16.16 -3.95
C PRO A 116 4.40 16.43 -2.66
N GLY A 117 4.53 17.72 -2.28
CA GLY A 117 5.14 18.14 -1.02
C GLY A 117 4.15 18.25 0.15
N ALA A 118 2.83 18.17 -0.11
CA ALA A 118 1.84 18.11 0.95
C ALA A 118 1.81 16.73 1.63
N GLU A 119 1.23 16.64 2.81
CA GLU A 119 1.16 15.40 3.58
C GLU A 119 2.53 14.78 3.89
N ARG A 120 3.47 15.59 4.41
CA ARG A 120 4.85 15.15 4.68
C ARG A 120 5.30 15.31 6.14
N GLY A 121 4.45 15.78 7.04
CA GLY A 121 4.81 15.96 8.45
C GLY A 121 5.18 14.66 9.13
N LEU A 122 4.30 13.65 9.07
CA LEU A 122 4.53 12.30 9.60
C LEU A 122 5.62 11.56 8.80
N PHE A 123 5.63 11.72 7.49
CA PHE A 123 6.64 11.18 6.59
C PHE A 123 8.05 11.62 7.02
N PHE A 124 8.26 12.92 7.30
CA PHE A 124 9.53 13.47 7.76
C PHE A 124 9.92 12.94 9.13
N GLU A 125 8.97 12.85 10.06
CA GLU A 125 9.25 12.31 11.39
C GLU A 125 9.65 10.82 11.33
N LEU A 126 9.02 10.03 10.50
CA LEU A 126 9.40 8.62 10.31
C LEU A 126 10.81 8.51 9.72
N PHE A 127 11.11 9.25 8.65
CA PHE A 127 12.43 9.22 8.06
C PHE A 127 13.52 9.63 9.06
N LYS A 128 13.31 10.74 9.76
CA LYS A 128 14.23 11.25 10.77
C LYS A 128 14.51 10.26 11.91
N ARG A 129 13.48 9.54 12.37
CA ARG A 129 13.59 8.65 13.53
C ARG A 129 14.08 7.25 13.16
N TYR A 130 13.69 6.71 12.02
CA TYR A 130 14.01 5.35 11.61
C TYR A 130 15.17 5.27 10.62
N GLY A 131 15.52 6.38 9.94
CA GLY A 131 16.60 6.42 8.95
C GLY A 131 16.28 5.76 7.62
N TYR A 132 15.02 5.36 7.40
CA TYR A 132 14.53 4.76 6.16
C TYR A 132 13.44 5.62 5.56
N LEU A 133 13.55 5.91 4.25
CA LEU A 133 12.59 6.75 3.53
C LEU A 133 11.24 6.02 3.46
N PRO A 134 10.15 6.58 4.03
CA PRO A 134 8.81 6.03 3.84
C PRO A 134 8.38 6.12 2.37
N ILE A 135 7.45 5.29 1.96
CA ILE A 135 7.04 5.24 0.55
C ILE A 135 5.84 6.15 0.28
N THR A 136 4.92 6.27 1.23
CA THR A 136 3.63 6.93 1.02
C THR A 136 3.48 8.22 1.85
N THR A 137 2.31 8.85 1.82
CA THR A 137 2.00 10.14 2.44
C THR A 137 1.40 9.98 3.84
N ASP A 138 1.24 11.10 4.55
CA ASP A 138 0.73 11.14 5.93
C ASP A 138 -0.67 10.55 6.06
N SER A 139 -1.56 10.77 5.07
CA SER A 139 -2.91 10.20 5.06
C SER A 139 -2.93 8.68 5.11
N HIS A 140 -1.94 8.04 4.50
CA HIS A 140 -1.80 6.59 4.51
C HIS A 140 -1.00 6.08 5.71
N LEU A 141 0.15 6.69 6.02
CA LEU A 141 0.98 6.34 7.18
C LEU A 141 0.20 6.48 8.50
N GLY A 142 -0.65 7.51 8.58
CA GLY A 142 -1.49 7.79 9.75
C GLY A 142 -2.55 6.73 10.05
N GLU A 143 -2.88 5.87 9.08
CA GLU A 143 -3.80 4.73 9.29
C GLU A 143 -3.22 3.64 10.21
N TYR A 144 -1.93 3.71 10.55
CA TYR A 144 -1.22 2.66 11.28
C TYR A 144 -0.58 3.10 12.59
N LEU A 145 -0.43 4.39 12.83
CA LEU A 145 0.40 4.91 13.92
C LEU A 145 -0.40 5.75 14.89
N SER A 146 -0.52 5.31 16.14
CA SER A 146 -1.30 5.99 17.19
C SER A 146 -0.86 7.43 17.47
N TRP A 147 0.43 7.74 17.27
CA TRP A 147 1.00 9.08 17.48
C TRP A 147 1.01 9.95 16.22
N ALA A 148 0.50 9.45 15.09
CA ALA A 148 0.48 10.17 13.81
C ALA A 148 -0.24 11.51 13.90
N TYR A 149 -1.36 11.56 14.62
CA TYR A 149 -2.19 12.76 14.76
C TYR A 149 -1.40 14.00 15.22
N SER A 150 -0.41 13.82 16.08
CA SER A 150 0.35 14.96 16.65
C SER A 150 1.38 15.57 15.70
N VAL A 151 1.70 14.90 14.58
CA VAL A 151 2.79 15.29 13.67
C VAL A 151 2.41 15.31 12.19
N ALA A 152 1.28 14.71 11.83
CA ALA A 152 0.80 14.69 10.45
C ALA A 152 0.44 16.08 9.93
N ASP A 153 0.64 16.31 8.64
CA ASP A 153 0.22 17.53 7.94
C ASP A 153 -1.28 17.50 7.67
N HIS A 154 -2.09 17.88 8.67
CA HIS A 154 -3.55 17.87 8.58
C HIS A 154 -4.11 18.79 7.51
N ASP A 155 -3.48 19.93 7.28
CA ASP A 155 -3.93 20.90 6.26
C ASP A 155 -3.68 20.33 4.86
N GLY A 156 -2.54 19.70 4.63
CA GLY A 156 -2.22 19.01 3.40
C GLY A 156 -3.16 17.84 3.11
N ILE A 157 -3.47 17.03 4.13
CA ILE A 157 -4.45 15.92 4.04
C ILE A 157 -5.83 16.45 3.65
N LEU A 158 -6.30 17.52 4.29
CA LEU A 158 -7.60 18.13 4.01
C LEU A 158 -7.67 18.73 2.59
N ASP A 159 -6.59 19.41 2.16
CA ASP A 159 -6.49 19.97 0.81
C ASP A 159 -6.50 18.87 -0.26
N PHE A 160 -5.71 17.82 -0.06
CA PHE A 160 -5.73 16.63 -0.92
C PHE A 160 -7.13 16.03 -1.02
N TYR A 161 -7.78 15.76 0.12
CA TYR A 161 -9.13 15.18 0.14
C TYR A 161 -10.14 16.03 -0.64
N ASN A 162 -10.11 17.35 -0.45
CA ASN A 162 -11.03 18.27 -1.12
C ASN A 162 -10.78 18.32 -2.64
N LYS A 163 -9.52 18.34 -3.07
CA LYS A 163 -9.14 18.31 -4.48
C LYS A 163 -9.52 16.97 -5.12
N TYR A 164 -9.23 15.86 -4.45
CA TYR A 164 -9.57 14.51 -4.92
C TYR A 164 -11.09 14.34 -5.08
N LYS A 165 -11.87 14.75 -4.08
CA LYS A 165 -13.34 14.74 -4.13
C LYS A 165 -13.89 15.54 -5.31
N LYS A 166 -13.42 16.77 -5.50
CA LYS A 166 -13.84 17.61 -6.64
C LYS A 166 -13.54 16.93 -7.98
N ARG A 167 -12.39 16.31 -8.08
CA ARG A 167 -11.96 15.61 -9.29
C ARG A 167 -12.79 14.36 -9.56
N CYS A 168 -13.06 13.53 -8.56
CA CYS A 168 -13.96 12.38 -8.69
C CYS A 168 -15.34 12.82 -9.18
N LEU A 169 -15.92 13.86 -8.56
CA LEU A 169 -17.21 14.40 -9.00
C LEU A 169 -17.19 14.91 -10.44
N PHE A 170 -16.07 15.53 -10.87
CA PHE A 170 -15.91 15.95 -12.26
C PHE A 170 -15.86 14.75 -13.21
N PHE A 171 -15.04 13.71 -12.93
CA PHE A 171 -14.96 12.54 -13.80
C PHE A 171 -16.25 11.73 -13.89
N PHE A 172 -17.08 11.75 -12.86
CA PHE A 172 -18.41 11.14 -12.89
C PHE A 172 -19.49 12.04 -13.50
N SER A 173 -19.17 13.28 -13.91
CA SER A 173 -20.06 14.12 -14.70
C SER A 173 -19.97 13.76 -16.19
N ASN A 174 -21.01 14.06 -16.98
CA ASN A 174 -21.01 13.81 -18.43
C ASN A 174 -19.82 14.49 -19.13
N ASP A 175 -19.55 15.77 -18.80
CA ASP A 175 -18.45 16.54 -19.38
C ASP A 175 -17.06 15.94 -19.02
N GLY A 176 -16.92 15.44 -17.80
CA GLY A 176 -15.67 14.81 -17.33
C GLY A 176 -15.41 13.47 -18.00
N TYR A 177 -16.46 12.67 -18.22
CA TYR A 177 -16.37 11.40 -18.92
C TYR A 177 -15.91 11.58 -20.37
N GLU A 178 -16.51 12.52 -21.12
CA GLU A 178 -16.09 12.82 -22.50
C GLU A 178 -14.65 13.30 -22.55
N LYS A 179 -14.27 14.27 -21.71
CA LYS A 179 -12.88 14.78 -21.65
C LYS A 179 -11.85 13.72 -21.27
N PHE A 180 -12.20 12.72 -20.45
CA PHE A 180 -11.29 11.64 -20.08
C PHE A 180 -10.83 10.82 -21.28
N PHE A 181 -11.69 10.58 -22.26
CA PHE A 181 -11.35 9.85 -23.47
C PHE A 181 -10.59 10.69 -24.51
N ASP A 182 -10.76 12.03 -24.49
CA ASP A 182 -10.06 12.95 -25.38
C ASP A 182 -8.64 13.32 -24.89
N MET A 183 -8.35 13.07 -23.61
CA MET A 183 -7.00 13.31 -23.06
C MET A 183 -6.01 12.28 -23.59
N SER A 184 -4.85 12.75 -24.06
CA SER A 184 -3.69 11.89 -24.26
C SER A 184 -3.34 11.29 -22.89
N HIS A 185 -3.68 10.02 -22.67
CA HIS A 185 -3.51 9.38 -21.37
C HIS A 185 -2.02 9.34 -21.00
N PRO A 186 -1.64 9.86 -19.84
CA PRO A 186 -0.30 9.59 -19.31
C PRO A 186 -0.11 8.07 -19.24
N LYS A 187 1.11 7.60 -19.44
CA LYS A 187 1.43 6.16 -19.33
C LYS A 187 0.82 5.63 -18.02
N PRO A 188 0.02 4.56 -18.08
CA PRO A 188 -0.61 4.02 -16.88
C PRO A 188 0.47 3.66 -15.86
N HIS A 189 0.25 4.10 -14.62
CA HIS A 189 1.14 3.76 -13.50
C HIS A 189 0.86 2.37 -12.92
N GLU A 190 -0.32 1.83 -13.25
CA GLU A 190 -0.78 0.53 -12.79
C GLU A 190 -0.05 -0.61 -13.52
N ARG A 191 0.28 -1.65 -12.75
CA ARG A 191 1.24 -2.67 -13.16
C ARG A 191 0.61 -3.99 -13.66
N ALA A 192 -0.73 -4.11 -13.68
CA ALA A 192 -1.39 -5.37 -14.09
C ALA A 192 -0.98 -5.82 -15.49
N ILE A 193 -0.99 -4.89 -16.47
CA ILE A 193 -0.68 -5.24 -17.87
C ILE A 193 0.76 -5.74 -18.03
N PRO A 194 1.81 -5.02 -17.58
CA PRO A 194 3.17 -5.55 -17.62
C PRO A 194 3.36 -6.91 -16.92
N ILE A 195 2.65 -7.13 -15.79
CA ILE A 195 2.68 -8.41 -15.07
C ILE A 195 2.07 -9.52 -15.94
N ILE A 196 0.91 -9.28 -16.57
CA ILE A 196 0.25 -10.23 -17.48
C ILE A 196 1.16 -10.54 -18.66
N GLU A 197 1.74 -9.53 -19.29
CA GLU A 197 2.69 -9.69 -20.40
C GLU A 197 3.89 -10.56 -19.98
N SER A 198 4.44 -10.32 -18.78
CA SER A 198 5.56 -11.11 -18.26
C SER A 198 5.19 -12.57 -18.00
N ILE A 199 3.98 -12.83 -17.50
CA ILE A 199 3.48 -14.20 -17.32
C ILE A 199 3.32 -14.91 -18.68
N VAL A 200 2.69 -14.23 -19.65
CA VAL A 200 2.38 -14.82 -20.96
C VAL A 200 3.65 -15.05 -21.79
N ALA A 201 4.58 -14.10 -21.78
CA ALA A 201 5.80 -14.13 -22.59
C ALA A 201 7.04 -14.70 -21.87
N ASP A 202 6.91 -15.14 -20.61
CA ASP A 202 8.00 -15.70 -19.78
C ASP A 202 9.22 -14.76 -19.65
N LEU A 203 8.99 -13.47 -19.36
CA LEU A 203 10.03 -12.44 -19.43
C LEU A 203 11.00 -12.42 -18.23
N ASN A 204 10.69 -13.09 -17.11
CA ASN A 204 11.43 -12.98 -15.86
C ASN A 204 11.60 -11.53 -15.38
N MET A 205 10.54 -10.73 -15.47
CA MET A 205 10.54 -9.31 -15.15
C MET A 205 10.60 -9.10 -13.64
N LEU A 206 11.44 -8.15 -13.21
CA LEU A 206 11.40 -7.64 -11.84
C LEU A 206 10.20 -6.68 -11.68
N GLU A 207 9.27 -7.01 -10.80
CA GLU A 207 8.26 -6.10 -10.29
C GLU A 207 8.69 -5.56 -8.93
N HIS A 208 8.62 -4.23 -8.75
CA HIS A 208 9.12 -3.59 -7.52
C HIS A 208 8.25 -3.84 -6.30
N ALA A 209 6.95 -4.10 -6.50
CA ALA A 209 6.04 -4.37 -5.40
C ALA A 209 4.85 -5.24 -5.81
N VAL A 210 4.62 -6.29 -5.05
CA VAL A 210 3.40 -7.09 -5.06
C VAL A 210 2.97 -7.39 -3.63
N ASN A 211 1.67 -7.41 -3.38
CA ASN A 211 1.11 -7.78 -2.08
C ASN A 211 0.75 -9.26 -2.09
N ILE A 212 1.57 -10.08 -1.46
CA ILE A 212 1.47 -11.53 -1.42
C ILE A 212 1.72 -12.08 -0.02
N ARG A 213 1.36 -13.36 0.21
CA ARG A 213 1.63 -14.04 1.47
C ARG A 213 3.12 -14.00 1.81
N ASN A 214 3.47 -13.70 3.06
CA ASN A 214 4.85 -13.43 3.47
C ASN A 214 5.85 -14.55 3.19
N ASN A 215 5.53 -15.79 3.45
CA ASN A 215 6.47 -16.92 3.22
C ASN A 215 7.93 -16.64 3.64
N ASN A 216 8.16 -15.85 4.69
CA ASN A 216 9.46 -15.33 5.17
C ASN A 216 10.16 -14.31 4.26
N PHE A 217 9.47 -13.63 3.39
CA PHE A 217 10.04 -12.49 2.64
C PHE A 217 10.44 -11.34 3.56
N ILE A 218 9.70 -11.14 4.66
CA ILE A 218 10.04 -10.28 5.80
C ILE A 218 10.06 -11.17 7.04
N GLU A 219 11.23 -11.53 7.53
CA GLU A 219 11.40 -12.58 8.57
C GLU A 219 10.75 -12.23 9.91
N CYS A 220 10.70 -10.94 10.26
CA CYS A 220 10.11 -10.48 11.53
C CYS A 220 8.58 -10.52 11.56
N LEU A 221 7.91 -10.87 10.44
CA LEU A 221 6.45 -10.97 10.36
C LEU A 221 5.98 -12.43 10.23
N PRO A 222 4.77 -12.76 10.71
CA PRO A 222 4.18 -14.09 10.51
C PRO A 222 4.10 -14.48 9.03
N LYS A 223 4.25 -15.78 8.75
CA LYS A 223 4.26 -16.31 7.37
C LYS A 223 2.94 -16.16 6.62
N ASP A 224 1.84 -16.09 7.33
CA ASP A 224 0.48 -16.01 6.80
C ASP A 224 0.04 -14.56 6.50
N ILE A 225 0.72 -13.56 7.07
CA ILE A 225 0.43 -12.16 6.76
C ILE A 225 0.75 -11.87 5.28
N VAL A 226 -0.03 -11.00 4.66
CA VAL A 226 0.30 -10.45 3.35
C VAL A 226 1.32 -9.32 3.53
N VAL A 227 2.35 -9.30 2.70
CA VAL A 227 3.41 -8.28 2.71
C VAL A 227 3.59 -7.70 1.32
N GLU A 228 4.05 -6.48 1.26
CA GLU A 228 4.42 -5.79 0.04
C GLU A 228 5.92 -5.93 -0.19
N VAL A 229 6.29 -6.67 -1.24
CA VAL A 229 7.69 -7.04 -1.53
C VAL A 229 7.95 -7.06 -3.04
N PRO A 230 9.20 -6.89 -3.49
CA PRO A 230 9.56 -7.12 -4.88
C PRO A 230 9.37 -8.59 -5.28
N ALA A 231 9.15 -8.83 -6.56
CA ALA A 231 8.94 -10.18 -7.09
C ALA A 231 9.54 -10.35 -8.50
N ILE A 232 9.89 -11.58 -8.84
CA ILE A 232 10.17 -11.98 -10.22
C ILE A 232 8.89 -12.55 -10.82
N ILE A 233 8.52 -12.03 -11.97
CA ILE A 233 7.30 -12.43 -12.70
C ILE A 233 7.69 -13.20 -13.95
N ASN A 234 7.16 -14.41 -14.09
CA ASN A 234 7.37 -15.26 -15.27
C ASN A 234 6.16 -16.17 -15.51
N LYS A 235 6.24 -17.08 -16.48
CA LYS A 235 5.13 -18.01 -16.84
C LYS A 235 4.63 -18.90 -15.69
N THR A 236 5.44 -19.11 -14.65
CA THR A 236 5.04 -19.89 -13.47
C THR A 236 4.33 -19.05 -12.41
N GLY A 237 4.30 -17.72 -12.59
CA GLY A 237 3.57 -16.78 -11.75
C GLY A 237 4.43 -15.69 -11.10
N ILE A 238 4.04 -15.32 -9.89
CA ILE A 238 4.61 -14.25 -9.08
C ILE A 238 5.48 -14.86 -7.98
N HIS A 239 6.78 -14.58 -8.02
CA HIS A 239 7.76 -15.13 -7.08
C HIS A 239 8.35 -14.00 -6.23
N GLY A 240 7.85 -13.84 -5.01
CA GLY A 240 8.34 -12.82 -4.07
C GLY A 240 9.83 -12.96 -3.78
N ARG A 241 10.48 -11.84 -3.58
CA ARG A 241 11.89 -11.78 -3.17
C ARG A 241 11.99 -11.44 -1.69
N LYS A 242 12.90 -12.12 -1.00
CA LYS A 242 13.20 -11.85 0.40
C LYS A 242 13.89 -10.49 0.54
N LEU A 243 13.42 -9.71 1.51
CA LEU A 243 14.06 -8.48 1.95
C LEU A 243 15.04 -8.82 3.08
N GLU A 244 16.32 -8.87 2.73
CA GLU A 244 17.36 -9.22 3.68
C GLU A 244 17.64 -8.10 4.68
N ASN A 245 17.85 -8.46 5.95
CA ASN A 245 18.15 -7.53 7.04
C ASN A 245 17.10 -6.43 7.22
N TYR A 246 15.82 -6.80 7.14
CA TYR A 246 14.74 -5.85 7.40
C TYR A 246 14.90 -5.22 8.78
N PRO A 247 14.84 -3.87 8.93
CA PRO A 247 15.15 -3.20 10.20
C PRO A 247 14.19 -3.62 11.30
N GLU A 248 14.73 -4.11 12.40
CA GLU A 248 13.99 -4.67 13.54
C GLU A 248 13.05 -3.62 14.17
N SER A 249 13.52 -2.37 14.25
CA SER A 249 12.73 -1.26 14.77
C SER A 249 11.48 -0.98 13.93
N PHE A 250 11.62 -0.94 12.59
CA PHE A 250 10.47 -0.74 11.70
C PHE A 250 9.61 -2.00 11.61
N GLY A 251 10.21 -3.18 11.62
CA GLY A 251 9.52 -4.46 11.71
C GLY A 251 8.59 -4.55 12.93
N SER A 252 8.99 -3.95 14.06
CA SER A 252 8.15 -3.86 15.26
C SER A 252 6.90 -3.01 15.05
N LEU A 253 6.99 -1.92 14.28
CA LEU A 253 5.80 -1.15 13.87
C LEU A 253 4.86 -1.98 13.00
N LEU A 254 5.41 -2.74 12.04
CA LEU A 254 4.60 -3.64 11.21
C LEU A 254 3.89 -4.70 12.07
N ASN A 255 4.60 -5.28 13.04
CA ASN A 255 4.05 -6.28 13.94
C ASN A 255 2.89 -5.77 14.78
N SER A 256 2.85 -4.47 15.13
CA SER A 256 1.72 -3.89 15.88
C SER A 256 0.38 -3.99 15.13
N GLN A 257 0.41 -4.14 13.81
CA GLN A 257 -0.77 -4.26 12.95
C GLN A 257 -1.24 -5.71 12.72
N VAL A 258 -0.40 -6.69 13.01
CA VAL A 258 -0.66 -8.11 12.71
C VAL A 258 -1.95 -8.59 13.39
N GLY A 259 -2.12 -8.29 14.67
CA GLY A 259 -3.31 -8.70 15.44
C GLY A 259 -4.61 -8.15 14.85
N THR A 260 -4.62 -6.87 14.52
CA THR A 260 -5.77 -6.20 13.88
C THR A 260 -6.11 -6.82 12.53
N ILE A 261 -5.13 -7.08 11.67
CA ILE A 261 -5.33 -7.69 10.37
C ILE A 261 -5.91 -9.11 10.50
N GLN A 262 -5.33 -9.94 11.35
CA GLN A 262 -5.78 -11.32 11.58
C GLN A 262 -7.19 -11.39 12.18
N LEU A 263 -7.49 -10.55 13.18
CA LEU A 263 -8.81 -10.49 13.79
C LEU A 263 -9.86 -9.94 12.83
N THR A 264 -9.55 -8.94 12.02
CA THR A 264 -10.44 -8.46 10.97
C THR A 264 -10.79 -9.58 9.98
N THR A 265 -9.82 -10.34 9.53
CA THR A 265 -10.05 -11.51 8.67
C THR A 265 -10.95 -12.54 9.33
N LYS A 266 -10.68 -12.89 10.60
CA LYS A 266 -11.51 -13.84 11.36
C LYS A 266 -12.95 -13.34 11.56
N ALA A 267 -13.12 -12.05 11.84
CA ALA A 267 -14.43 -11.43 11.98
C ALA A 267 -15.26 -11.56 10.68
N ILE A 268 -14.65 -11.29 9.54
CA ILE A 268 -15.30 -11.40 8.23
C ILE A 268 -15.64 -12.86 7.91
N LEU A 269 -14.69 -13.77 8.01
CA LEU A 269 -14.86 -15.16 7.60
C LEU A 269 -15.80 -15.92 8.53
N ASN A 270 -15.80 -15.62 9.82
CA ASN A 270 -16.66 -16.24 10.82
C ASN A 270 -17.98 -15.47 11.03
N LYS A 271 -18.15 -14.33 10.35
CA LYS A 271 -19.34 -13.46 10.50
C LYS A 271 -19.58 -13.02 11.95
N SER A 272 -18.51 -12.75 12.70
CA SER A 272 -18.54 -12.53 14.14
C SER A 272 -18.38 -11.06 14.50
N LYS A 273 -19.43 -10.46 15.06
CA LYS A 273 -19.41 -9.11 15.63
C LYS A 273 -18.44 -9.00 16.80
N GLU A 274 -18.40 -10.00 17.68
CA GLU A 274 -17.49 -10.02 18.84
C GLU A 274 -16.03 -9.98 18.37
N THR A 275 -15.68 -10.76 17.34
CA THR A 275 -14.32 -10.74 16.78
C THR A 275 -14.01 -9.39 16.11
N ALA A 276 -14.99 -8.72 15.51
CA ALA A 276 -14.82 -7.37 14.95
C ALA A 276 -14.53 -6.34 16.06
N ILE A 277 -15.22 -6.45 17.21
CA ILE A 277 -14.92 -5.64 18.39
C ILE A 277 -13.48 -5.89 18.87
N HIS A 278 -13.06 -7.14 18.97
CA HIS A 278 -11.69 -7.49 19.36
C HIS A 278 -10.65 -6.98 18.35
N ALA A 279 -10.97 -6.95 17.06
CA ALA A 279 -10.09 -6.38 16.04
C ALA A 279 -9.85 -4.88 16.26
N LEU A 280 -10.91 -4.13 16.58
CA LEU A 280 -10.78 -2.71 16.91
C LEU A 280 -10.01 -2.49 18.21
N LEU A 281 -10.27 -3.30 19.26
CA LEU A 281 -9.53 -3.19 20.52
C LEU A 281 -8.03 -3.54 20.37
N ALA A 282 -7.66 -4.30 19.37
CA ALA A 282 -6.26 -4.60 19.03
C ALA A 282 -5.62 -3.52 18.13
N ASP A 283 -6.40 -2.61 17.58
CA ASP A 283 -5.90 -1.55 16.71
C ASP A 283 -5.21 -0.45 17.53
N PRO A 284 -3.93 -0.13 17.27
CA PRO A 284 -3.21 0.92 17.99
C PRO A 284 -3.85 2.32 17.89
N LEU A 285 -4.74 2.55 16.93
CA LEU A 285 -5.45 3.83 16.75
C LEU A 285 -6.65 4.00 17.68
N VAL A 286 -7.09 2.93 18.35
CA VAL A 286 -8.28 2.99 19.22
C VAL A 286 -7.89 3.46 20.62
N GLU A 287 -8.20 4.71 20.91
CA GLU A 287 -7.89 5.35 22.19
C GLU A 287 -8.98 5.12 23.26
N ASN A 288 -10.25 4.96 22.86
CA ASN A 288 -11.37 4.82 23.77
C ASN A 288 -12.08 3.46 23.62
N PRO A 289 -11.76 2.47 24.46
CA PRO A 289 -12.37 1.14 24.38
C PRO A 289 -13.88 1.14 24.71
N ASN A 290 -14.38 2.13 25.46
CA ASN A 290 -15.80 2.18 25.86
C ASN A 290 -16.73 2.47 24.67
N SER A 291 -16.24 3.09 23.59
CA SER A 291 -17.04 3.42 22.42
C SER A 291 -17.03 2.34 21.33
N VAL A 292 -16.16 1.33 21.44
CA VAL A 292 -15.94 0.35 20.35
C VAL A 292 -17.21 -0.45 20.03
N THR A 293 -17.91 -0.95 21.04
CA THR A 293 -19.14 -1.73 20.82
C THR A 293 -20.23 -0.88 20.17
N SER A 294 -20.48 0.33 20.69
CA SER A 294 -21.49 1.23 20.12
C SER A 294 -21.12 1.70 18.71
N LEU A 295 -19.82 1.87 18.41
CA LEU A 295 -19.34 2.19 17.06
C LEU A 295 -19.68 1.05 16.07
N ILE A 296 -19.36 -0.20 16.43
CA ILE A 296 -19.68 -1.36 15.59
C ILE A 296 -21.20 -1.49 15.39
N ASP A 297 -22.00 -1.31 16.44
CA ASP A 297 -23.47 -1.36 16.34
C ASP A 297 -24.01 -0.29 15.39
N THR A 298 -23.52 0.93 15.52
CA THR A 298 -23.88 2.04 14.64
C THR A 298 -23.50 1.77 13.20
N MET A 299 -22.29 1.25 12.96
CA MET A 299 -21.83 0.90 11.61
C MET A 299 -22.64 -0.23 10.99
N ILE A 300 -23.01 -1.26 11.76
CA ILE A 300 -23.88 -2.35 11.28
C ILE A 300 -25.28 -1.81 10.93
N GLU A 301 -25.82 -0.88 11.71
CA GLU A 301 -27.11 -0.25 11.40
C GLU A 301 -27.05 0.59 10.14
N PHE A 302 -26.09 1.51 10.00
CA PHE A 302 -25.94 2.38 8.84
C PHE A 302 -25.57 1.62 7.56
N GLN A 303 -24.82 0.53 7.69
CA GLN A 303 -24.30 -0.28 6.59
C GLN A 303 -24.97 -1.67 6.58
N LYS A 304 -26.22 -1.76 6.97
CA LYS A 304 -26.94 -3.04 7.17
C LYS A 304 -26.89 -3.96 5.96
N GLU A 305 -26.93 -3.40 4.77
CA GLU A 305 -26.81 -4.14 3.52
C GLU A 305 -25.47 -4.89 3.41
N TYR A 306 -24.38 -4.28 3.90
CA TYR A 306 -23.02 -4.81 3.77
C TYR A 306 -22.48 -5.45 5.05
N LEU A 307 -22.92 -5.00 6.23
CA LEU A 307 -22.41 -5.46 7.52
C LEU A 307 -23.42 -6.27 8.34
N GLY A 308 -24.68 -6.36 7.89
CA GLY A 308 -25.75 -7.06 8.62
C GLY A 308 -25.53 -8.59 8.77
N TYR A 309 -24.48 -9.13 8.16
CA TYR A 309 -24.05 -10.52 8.34
C TYR A 309 -23.24 -10.72 9.63
N LEU A 310 -22.69 -9.67 10.25
CA LEU A 310 -21.99 -9.73 11.53
C LEU A 310 -23.00 -9.95 12.66
N LYS A 311 -22.88 -11.06 13.39
CA LYS A 311 -23.79 -11.47 14.47
C LYS A 311 -23.04 -11.64 15.78
#